data_cbf7d8628aca53517126eb44d9f37f7f
#
_entry.id   cbf7d8628aca53517126eb44d9f37f7f
#
_cell.length_a   1.000
_cell.length_b   1.000
_cell.length_c   1.000
_cell.angle_alpha   90.00
_cell.angle_beta   90.00
_cell.angle_gamma   90.00
#
_symmetry.space_group_name_H-M   'P 1'
#
loop_
_entity.id
_entity.type
_entity.pdbx_description
1 polymer ?
#
loop_
_entity_poly.entity_id
_entity_poly.type
_entity_poly.pdbx_seq_one_letter_code
_entity_poly.pdbx_strand_id
1 'polypeptide(L)'
;GTVFVPMHWNDVFAGNGRVDALVNPVVDPISGEPEFKHTPVRISAYACAWQGFALVRGDLETDGVAYWVRSTGTRCSRYELADTVMPGDWSAWAMIRLGHAEADEWLEFQDAGTGRYRAALIRAGRLESCLFVSRDGNLPARQWLESLFAAPELDSAARMSLLAGRSPVAGEDQGEIVCSCFQVGRNRLLKAITQGEALTLEAIGQKLQAGTGCGSCVPELKRLLANG
;
A
#
# COMPACT_ATOMS: atom_id res chain seq x y z
N GLY A 1 -24.36 8.80 -0.17
CA GLY A 1 -23.05 9.43 -0.03
C GLY A 1 -22.39 9.66 -1.39
N THR A 2 -21.29 10.35 -1.42
CA THR A 2 -20.53 10.66 -2.63
C THR A 2 -19.18 9.93 -2.56
N VAL A 3 -18.74 9.40 -3.68
CA VAL A 3 -17.43 8.76 -3.87
C VAL A 3 -16.64 9.58 -4.87
N PHE A 4 -15.34 9.74 -4.62
CA PHE A 4 -14.41 10.31 -5.59
C PHE A 4 -13.54 9.17 -6.16
N VAL A 5 -13.51 9.08 -7.50
CA VAL A 5 -12.62 8.19 -8.24
C VAL A 5 -11.81 9.04 -9.21
N PRO A 6 -10.46 8.94 -9.22
CA PRO A 6 -9.63 9.71 -10.13
C PRO A 6 -9.94 9.37 -11.60
N MET A 7 -10.25 10.38 -12.40
CA MET A 7 -10.63 10.21 -13.80
C MET A 7 -9.54 9.62 -14.71
N HIS A 8 -8.29 9.63 -14.25
CA HIS A 8 -7.16 9.11 -15.01
C HIS A 8 -6.83 7.63 -14.69
N TRP A 9 -7.62 7.00 -13.83
CA TRP A 9 -7.44 5.59 -13.54
C TRP A 9 -7.83 4.73 -14.73
N ASN A 10 -6.92 3.85 -15.13
CA ASN A 10 -7.05 2.95 -16.26
C ASN A 10 -6.32 1.62 -15.94
N ASP A 11 -6.31 0.71 -16.90
CA ASP A 11 -5.71 -0.62 -16.81
C ASP A 11 -4.18 -0.65 -16.70
N VAL A 12 -3.50 0.48 -16.86
CA VAL A 12 -2.07 0.63 -16.56
C VAL A 12 -1.81 0.70 -15.04
N PHE A 13 -2.79 1.20 -14.28
CA PHE A 13 -2.64 1.43 -12.83
C PHE A 13 -3.42 0.46 -11.96
N ALA A 14 -4.41 -0.25 -12.53
CA ALA A 14 -5.22 -1.18 -11.75
C ALA A 14 -5.87 -2.23 -12.64
N GLY A 15 -5.93 -3.45 -12.18
CA GLY A 15 -6.73 -4.50 -12.81
C GLY A 15 -8.21 -4.10 -12.80
N ASN A 16 -8.81 -4.06 -13.99
CA ASN A 16 -10.20 -3.61 -14.19
C ASN A 16 -10.52 -2.20 -13.69
N GLY A 17 -9.49 -1.34 -13.54
CA GLY A 17 -9.60 0.01 -12.95
C GLY A 17 -10.01 1.11 -13.94
N ARG A 18 -10.71 0.78 -15.02
CA ARG A 18 -11.13 1.75 -16.04
C ARG A 18 -12.31 2.58 -15.55
N VAL A 19 -12.03 3.79 -15.10
CA VAL A 19 -13.04 4.74 -14.60
C VAL A 19 -14.00 5.17 -15.69
N ASP A 20 -13.52 5.36 -16.90
CA ASP A 20 -14.33 5.71 -18.07
C ASP A 20 -15.43 4.69 -18.38
N ALA A 21 -15.24 3.43 -18.02
CA ALA A 21 -16.26 2.40 -18.15
C ALA A 21 -17.47 2.57 -17.18
N LEU A 22 -17.32 3.37 -16.14
CA LEU A 22 -18.38 3.69 -15.19
C LEU A 22 -19.20 4.92 -15.58
N VAL A 23 -18.65 5.78 -16.47
CA VAL A 23 -19.25 7.06 -16.83
C VAL A 23 -20.47 6.86 -17.72
N ASN A 24 -21.55 7.60 -17.43
CA ASN A 24 -22.72 7.59 -18.30
C ASN A 24 -22.36 8.13 -19.69
N PRO A 25 -22.86 7.54 -20.78
CA PRO A 25 -22.60 8.00 -22.15
C PRO A 25 -23.45 9.23 -22.49
N VAL A 26 -23.36 10.26 -21.65
CA VAL A 26 -24.04 11.55 -21.82
C VAL A 26 -23.01 12.60 -22.18
N VAL A 27 -23.28 13.38 -23.21
CA VAL A 27 -22.43 14.46 -23.69
C VAL A 27 -23.21 15.76 -23.68
N ASP A 28 -22.52 16.88 -23.47
CA ASP A 28 -23.09 18.20 -23.68
C ASP A 28 -23.47 18.37 -25.16
N PRO A 29 -24.71 18.74 -25.48
CA PRO A 29 -25.19 18.76 -26.87
C PRO A 29 -24.55 19.90 -27.71
N ILE A 30 -23.87 20.86 -27.07
CA ILE A 30 -23.26 21.98 -27.74
C ILE A 30 -21.77 21.75 -27.96
N SER A 31 -21.05 21.37 -26.86
CA SER A 31 -19.59 21.17 -26.89
C SER A 31 -19.17 19.75 -27.27
N GLY A 32 -20.07 18.76 -27.09
CA GLY A 32 -19.75 17.33 -27.22
C GLY A 32 -18.92 16.78 -26.04
N GLU A 33 -18.72 17.59 -24.98
CA GLU A 33 -17.93 17.19 -23.83
C GLU A 33 -18.66 16.13 -22.99
N PRO A 34 -18.01 15.02 -22.60
CA PRO A 34 -18.64 13.97 -21.79
C PRO A 34 -18.81 14.40 -20.32
N GLU A 35 -19.88 13.96 -19.68
CA GLU A 35 -20.17 14.20 -18.26
C GLU A 35 -19.42 13.19 -17.38
N PHE A 36 -18.36 13.63 -16.72
CA PHE A 36 -17.54 12.77 -15.84
C PHE A 36 -17.87 12.91 -14.35
N LYS A 37 -18.73 13.84 -13.95
CA LYS A 37 -18.76 14.29 -12.54
C LYS A 37 -19.87 13.70 -11.69
N HIS A 38 -20.96 13.24 -12.26
CA HIS A 38 -22.17 12.86 -11.49
C HIS A 38 -22.76 11.51 -11.94
N THR A 39 -21.93 10.51 -12.08
CA THR A 39 -22.36 9.17 -12.46
C THR A 39 -22.89 8.41 -11.22
N PRO A 40 -24.12 7.87 -11.25
CA PRO A 40 -24.60 6.97 -10.21
C PRO A 40 -23.78 5.68 -10.19
N VAL A 41 -23.27 5.31 -9.02
CA VAL A 41 -22.48 4.10 -8.84
C VAL A 41 -22.97 3.29 -7.65
N ARG A 42 -22.69 1.99 -7.69
CA ARG A 42 -22.90 1.08 -6.55
C ARG A 42 -21.55 0.72 -5.95
N ILE A 43 -21.45 0.77 -4.62
CA ILE A 43 -20.28 0.36 -3.87
C ILE A 43 -20.64 -0.89 -3.08
N SER A 44 -19.78 -1.90 -3.12
CA SER A 44 -19.87 -3.10 -2.30
C SER A 44 -18.50 -3.46 -1.75
N ALA A 45 -18.48 -4.14 -0.59
CA ALA A 45 -17.25 -4.72 -0.08
C ALA A 45 -16.72 -5.78 -1.06
N TYR A 46 -15.41 -5.78 -1.28
CA TYR A 46 -14.75 -6.83 -2.06
C TYR A 46 -14.38 -7.98 -1.12
N ALA A 47 -15.08 -9.09 -1.23
CA ALA A 47 -14.80 -10.28 -0.45
C ALA A 47 -13.59 -11.00 -1.06
N CYS A 48 -12.45 -10.94 -0.41
CA CYS A 48 -11.22 -11.61 -0.84
C CYS A 48 -10.82 -12.72 0.15
N ALA A 49 -10.12 -13.74 -0.36
CA ALA A 49 -9.54 -14.80 0.45
C ALA A 49 -8.21 -14.36 1.09
N TRP A 50 -7.54 -13.40 0.46
CA TRP A 50 -6.29 -12.80 0.94
C TRP A 50 -6.11 -11.39 0.39
N GLN A 51 -5.32 -10.61 1.10
CA GLN A 51 -4.85 -9.29 0.72
C GLN A 51 -3.33 -9.25 0.85
N GLY A 52 -2.68 -8.41 0.06
CA GLY A 52 -1.23 -8.28 0.13
C GLY A 52 -0.74 -7.02 -0.56
N PHE A 53 0.56 -6.83 -0.48
CA PHE A 53 1.24 -5.85 -1.30
C PHE A 53 2.60 -6.37 -1.75
N ALA A 54 3.04 -5.90 -2.89
CA ALA A 54 4.40 -6.08 -3.38
C ALA A 54 5.08 -4.73 -3.61
N LEU A 55 6.37 -4.67 -3.30
CA LEU A 55 7.26 -3.58 -3.68
C LEU A 55 8.29 -4.15 -4.66
N VAL A 56 8.45 -3.55 -5.81
CA VAL A 56 9.32 -4.06 -6.87
C VAL A 56 10.09 -2.92 -7.56
N ARG A 57 11.33 -3.15 -7.98
CA ARG A 57 12.09 -2.15 -8.77
C ARG A 57 11.59 -2.04 -10.20
N GLY A 58 11.11 -3.10 -10.76
CA GLY A 58 10.49 -3.15 -12.08
C GLY A 58 8.99 -3.25 -12.04
N ASP A 59 8.46 -4.06 -12.92
CA ASP A 59 7.04 -4.38 -12.97
C ASP A 59 6.78 -5.74 -12.30
N LEU A 60 5.62 -5.85 -11.68
CA LEU A 60 5.12 -7.10 -11.11
C LEU A 60 4.33 -7.85 -12.18
N GLU A 61 4.53 -9.16 -12.27
CA GLU A 61 3.67 -10.02 -13.07
C GLU A 61 2.29 -10.12 -12.39
N THR A 62 1.27 -9.52 -13.00
CA THR A 62 -0.08 -9.43 -12.43
C THR A 62 -1.13 -10.31 -13.11
N ASP A 63 -0.75 -11.06 -14.14
CA ASP A 63 -1.67 -11.93 -14.85
C ASP A 63 -2.31 -12.97 -13.91
N GLY A 64 -3.65 -13.04 -13.96
CA GLY A 64 -4.41 -13.94 -13.09
C GLY A 64 -4.57 -13.49 -11.64
N VAL A 65 -4.15 -12.26 -11.28
CA VAL A 65 -4.49 -11.63 -9.99
C VAL A 65 -5.80 -10.87 -10.14
N ALA A 66 -6.81 -11.25 -9.36
CA ALA A 66 -8.16 -10.72 -9.52
C ALA A 66 -8.27 -9.22 -9.23
N TYR A 67 -7.50 -8.72 -8.28
CA TYR A 67 -7.42 -7.30 -7.94
C TYR A 67 -5.98 -6.87 -7.73
N TRP A 68 -5.57 -5.83 -8.42
CA TRP A 68 -4.31 -5.15 -8.18
C TRP A 68 -4.40 -3.65 -8.48
N VAL A 69 -3.63 -2.88 -7.74
CA VAL A 69 -3.44 -1.43 -7.96
C VAL A 69 -1.97 -1.11 -7.87
N ARG A 70 -1.45 -0.39 -8.86
CA ARG A 70 -0.07 0.07 -8.94
C ARG A 70 0.04 1.54 -8.55
N SER A 71 1.01 1.84 -7.69
CA SER A 71 1.48 3.20 -7.41
C SER A 71 2.97 3.28 -7.69
N THR A 72 3.37 4.17 -8.58
CA THR A 72 4.78 4.32 -8.94
C THR A 72 5.46 5.28 -7.97
N GLY A 73 6.48 4.80 -7.27
CA GLY A 73 7.38 5.59 -6.46
C GLY A 73 8.69 5.92 -7.20
N THR A 74 9.55 6.70 -6.57
CA THR A 74 10.85 7.09 -7.17
C THR A 74 11.88 5.96 -7.22
N ARG A 75 11.73 4.93 -6.39
CA ARG A 75 12.70 3.85 -6.19
C ARG A 75 12.15 2.45 -6.41
N CYS A 76 10.85 2.30 -6.21
CA CYS A 76 10.12 1.06 -6.45
C CYS A 76 8.68 1.39 -6.82
N SER A 77 8.04 0.47 -7.51
CA SER A 77 6.59 0.45 -7.68
C SER A 77 5.96 -0.35 -6.54
N ARG A 78 4.84 0.14 -6.02
CA ARG A 78 4.02 -0.55 -5.04
C ARG A 78 2.77 -1.10 -5.71
N TYR A 79 2.48 -2.35 -5.47
CA TYR A 79 1.26 -3.01 -5.87
C TYR A 79 0.48 -3.42 -4.62
N GLU A 80 -0.78 -3.00 -4.53
CA GLU A 80 -1.73 -3.57 -3.57
C GLU A 80 -2.47 -4.69 -4.31
N LEU A 81 -2.62 -5.82 -3.66
CA LEU A 81 -3.08 -7.07 -4.27
C LEU A 81 -4.20 -7.69 -3.44
N ALA A 82 -5.17 -8.32 -4.10
CA ALA A 82 -6.15 -9.18 -3.43
C ALA A 82 -6.71 -10.21 -4.42
N ASP A 83 -7.14 -11.35 -3.90
CA ASP A 83 -7.80 -12.36 -4.70
C ASP A 83 -8.82 -13.14 -3.88
N THR A 84 -9.78 -13.71 -4.56
CA THR A 84 -10.82 -14.59 -4.00
C THR A 84 -10.36 -16.04 -3.90
N VAL A 85 -9.24 -16.39 -4.52
CA VAL A 85 -8.67 -17.74 -4.56
C VAL A 85 -7.27 -17.72 -3.93
N MET A 86 -7.03 -18.65 -3.02
CA MET A 86 -5.70 -18.86 -2.43
C MET A 86 -4.82 -19.62 -3.42
N PRO A 87 -3.57 -19.19 -3.67
CA PRO A 87 -2.59 -20.04 -4.36
C PRO A 87 -2.40 -21.37 -3.64
N GLY A 88 -2.30 -22.46 -4.40
CA GLY A 88 -2.01 -23.79 -3.85
C GLY A 88 -0.58 -23.88 -3.31
N ASP A 89 0.35 -23.15 -3.92
CA ASP A 89 1.76 -23.02 -3.53
C ASP A 89 2.16 -21.53 -3.58
N TRP A 90 2.33 -20.94 -2.41
CA TRP A 90 2.72 -19.53 -2.28
C TRP A 90 4.15 -19.27 -2.76
N SER A 91 5.09 -20.19 -2.52
CA SER A 91 6.47 -20.03 -2.95
C SER A 91 6.58 -19.99 -4.47
N ALA A 92 6.02 -20.98 -5.15
CA ALA A 92 6.00 -21.02 -6.61
C ALA A 92 5.26 -19.80 -7.19
N TRP A 93 4.12 -19.42 -6.60
CA TRP A 93 3.34 -18.25 -7.00
C TRP A 93 4.14 -16.95 -6.89
N ALA A 94 4.84 -16.75 -5.78
CA ALA A 94 5.63 -15.55 -5.52
C ALA A 94 6.89 -15.48 -6.37
N MET A 95 7.60 -16.60 -6.56
CA MET A 95 8.81 -16.65 -7.40
C MET A 95 8.54 -16.20 -8.83
N ILE A 96 7.43 -16.65 -9.42
CA ILE A 96 7.03 -16.23 -10.77
C ILE A 96 6.80 -14.73 -10.81
N ARG A 97 6.01 -14.19 -9.86
CA ARG A 97 5.59 -12.78 -9.88
C ARG A 97 6.70 -11.80 -9.53
N LEU A 98 7.62 -12.20 -8.66
CA LEU A 98 8.75 -11.38 -8.28
C LEU A 98 9.97 -11.53 -9.21
N GLY A 99 9.88 -12.40 -10.23
CA GLY A 99 10.93 -12.58 -11.22
C GLY A 99 12.19 -13.25 -10.67
N HIS A 100 12.03 -14.27 -9.80
CA HIS A 100 13.14 -15.02 -9.25
C HIS A 100 13.94 -15.76 -10.33
N ALA A 101 15.25 -15.68 -10.24
CA ALA A 101 16.20 -16.46 -11.03
C ALA A 101 17.11 -17.28 -10.11
N GLU A 102 17.70 -18.37 -10.63
CA GLU A 102 18.47 -19.34 -9.83
C GLU A 102 19.65 -18.73 -9.05
N ALA A 103 20.25 -17.64 -9.58
CA ALA A 103 21.35 -16.94 -8.93
C ALA A 103 20.93 -15.92 -7.86
N ASP A 104 19.62 -15.70 -7.67
CA ASP A 104 19.11 -14.72 -6.74
C ASP A 104 19.01 -15.32 -5.33
N GLU A 105 19.18 -14.48 -4.32
CA GLU A 105 18.89 -14.85 -2.93
C GLU A 105 17.40 -14.69 -2.67
N TRP A 106 16.76 -15.77 -2.25
CA TRP A 106 15.36 -15.83 -1.90
C TRP A 106 15.17 -16.00 -0.40
N LEU A 107 14.41 -15.09 0.21
CA LEU A 107 13.98 -15.18 1.59
C LEU A 107 12.46 -15.36 1.62
N GLU A 108 11.98 -16.32 2.41
CA GLU A 108 10.55 -16.52 2.58
C GLU A 108 10.16 -16.92 4.00
N PHE A 109 8.92 -16.61 4.35
CA PHE A 109 8.27 -17.00 5.57
C PHE A 109 6.82 -17.34 5.28
N GLN A 110 6.38 -18.50 5.75
CA GLN A 110 4.98 -18.91 5.64
C GLN A 110 4.45 -19.35 7.00
N ASP A 111 3.28 -18.83 7.35
CA ASP A 111 2.50 -19.29 8.50
C ASP A 111 1.09 -19.66 8.01
N ALA A 112 0.89 -20.96 7.79
CA ALA A 112 -0.38 -21.47 7.30
C ALA A 112 -1.52 -21.28 8.33
N GLY A 113 -1.21 -21.26 9.62
CA GLY A 113 -2.19 -21.09 10.70
C GLY A 113 -2.84 -19.71 10.69
N THR A 114 -2.05 -18.67 10.51
CA THR A 114 -2.52 -17.27 10.38
C THR A 114 -2.77 -16.84 8.95
N GLY A 115 -2.44 -17.67 7.95
CA GLY A 115 -2.57 -17.34 6.53
C GLY A 115 -1.67 -16.19 6.10
N ARG A 116 -0.46 -16.13 6.66
CA ARG A 116 0.55 -15.13 6.30
C ARG A 116 1.61 -15.74 5.40
N TYR A 117 1.92 -15.04 4.33
CA TYR A 117 3.06 -15.35 3.48
C TYR A 117 3.89 -14.09 3.22
N ARG A 118 5.20 -14.23 3.27
CA ARG A 118 6.15 -13.13 3.03
C ARG A 118 7.32 -13.65 2.23
N ALA A 119 7.76 -12.89 1.25
CA ALA A 119 8.91 -13.22 0.45
C ALA A 119 9.71 -11.96 0.11
N ALA A 120 10.99 -12.13 -0.13
CA ALA A 120 11.87 -11.08 -0.62
C ALA A 120 12.92 -11.67 -1.55
N LEU A 121 13.19 -10.95 -2.63
CA LEU A 121 14.20 -11.22 -3.64
C LEU A 121 15.35 -10.23 -3.46
N ILE A 122 16.54 -10.76 -3.27
CA ILE A 122 17.77 -9.97 -3.12
C ILE A 122 18.73 -10.38 -4.25
N ARG A 123 19.24 -9.40 -4.98
CA ARG A 123 20.19 -9.58 -6.06
C ARG A 123 21.43 -8.74 -5.81
N ALA A 124 22.60 -9.36 -5.78
CA ALA A 124 23.86 -8.68 -5.47
C ALA A 124 23.80 -7.81 -4.20
N GLY A 125 23.17 -8.32 -3.13
CA GLY A 125 23.02 -7.62 -1.85
C GLY A 125 21.90 -6.56 -1.81
N ARG A 126 21.23 -6.25 -2.93
CA ARG A 126 20.17 -5.24 -3.04
C ARG A 126 18.79 -5.88 -3.00
N LEU A 127 17.86 -5.21 -2.32
CA LEU A 127 16.45 -5.57 -2.40
C LEU A 127 15.90 -5.25 -3.79
N GLU A 128 15.46 -6.27 -4.51
CA GLU A 128 14.83 -6.14 -5.82
C GLU A 128 13.30 -6.12 -5.71
N SER A 129 12.77 -7.00 -4.87
CA SER A 129 11.33 -7.05 -4.62
C SER A 129 11.02 -7.66 -3.27
N CYS A 130 9.83 -7.36 -2.74
CA CYS A 130 9.27 -8.07 -1.59
C CYS A 130 7.74 -8.16 -1.71
N LEU A 131 7.19 -9.19 -1.09
CA LEU A 131 5.77 -9.52 -1.07
C LEU A 131 5.33 -9.82 0.36
N PHE A 132 4.20 -9.25 0.75
CA PHE A 132 3.56 -9.48 2.04
C PHE A 132 2.09 -9.80 1.82
N VAL A 133 1.64 -10.93 2.33
CA VAL A 133 0.27 -11.42 2.20
C VAL A 133 -0.31 -11.74 3.57
N SER A 134 -1.60 -11.47 3.75
CA SER A 134 -2.37 -11.78 4.94
C SER A 134 -3.81 -12.13 4.58
N ARG A 135 -4.42 -13.06 5.31
CA ARG A 135 -5.85 -13.37 5.19
C ARG A 135 -6.72 -12.33 5.89
N ASP A 136 -6.25 -11.78 6.99
CA ASP A 136 -6.98 -10.84 7.84
C ASP A 136 -6.69 -9.36 7.52
N GLY A 137 -5.87 -9.10 6.49
CA GLY A 137 -5.46 -7.75 6.11
C GLY A 137 -4.44 -7.11 7.04
N ASN A 138 -3.94 -7.83 8.05
CA ASN A 138 -2.91 -7.32 8.96
C ASN A 138 -1.54 -7.34 8.27
N LEU A 139 -1.25 -6.26 7.56
CA LEU A 139 -0.05 -6.06 6.76
C LEU A 139 0.85 -4.99 7.39
N PRO A 140 2.18 -5.11 7.29
CA PRO A 140 3.10 -4.10 7.81
C PRO A 140 2.99 -2.77 7.05
N ALA A 141 3.44 -1.70 7.72
CA ALA A 141 3.60 -0.39 7.09
C ALA A 141 4.65 -0.46 5.97
N ARG A 142 4.39 0.24 4.84
CA ARG A 142 5.22 0.11 3.63
C ARG A 142 6.47 0.99 3.66
N GLN A 143 6.46 2.12 4.40
CA GLN A 143 7.50 3.15 4.32
C GLN A 143 8.90 2.65 4.62
N TRP A 144 9.07 1.90 5.69
CA TRP A 144 10.38 1.36 6.01
C TRP A 144 10.87 0.42 4.90
N LEU A 145 10.01 -0.48 4.42
CA LEU A 145 10.32 -1.38 3.32
C LEU A 145 10.68 -0.60 2.04
N GLU A 146 9.91 0.44 1.69
CA GLU A 146 10.19 1.32 0.55
C GLU A 146 11.55 2.03 0.72
N SER A 147 11.93 2.39 1.95
CA SER A 147 13.23 3.02 2.22
C SER A 147 14.42 2.12 1.92
N LEU A 148 14.25 0.80 2.07
CA LEU A 148 15.31 -0.19 1.78
C LEU A 148 15.68 -0.22 0.29
N PHE A 149 14.78 0.17 -0.59
CA PHE A 149 15.08 0.29 -2.03
C PHE A 149 16.06 1.44 -2.35
N ALA A 150 16.33 2.33 -1.40
CA ALA A 150 17.34 3.35 -1.53
C ALA A 150 18.76 2.83 -1.29
N ALA A 151 18.90 1.81 -0.46
CA ALA A 151 20.19 1.26 -0.09
C ALA A 151 20.86 0.57 -1.28
N PRO A 152 22.15 0.81 -1.52
CA PRO A 152 22.91 0.07 -2.54
C PRO A 152 23.08 -1.41 -2.15
N GLU A 153 23.07 -1.70 -0.85
CA GLU A 153 23.17 -3.04 -0.29
C GLU A 153 22.43 -3.06 1.06
N LEU A 154 21.77 -4.17 1.37
CA LEU A 154 21.11 -4.37 2.66
C LEU A 154 22.14 -4.76 3.72
N ASP A 155 22.14 -4.05 4.84
CA ASP A 155 22.91 -4.46 6.01
C ASP A 155 22.29 -5.69 6.71
N SER A 156 23.03 -6.31 7.63
CA SER A 156 22.59 -7.52 8.32
C SER A 156 21.34 -7.30 9.17
N ALA A 157 21.15 -6.12 9.76
CA ALA A 157 19.99 -5.80 10.59
C ALA A 157 18.73 -5.64 9.74
N ALA A 158 18.82 -4.93 8.61
CA ALA A 158 17.75 -4.80 7.64
C ALA A 158 17.34 -6.17 7.08
N ARG A 159 18.32 -7.02 6.73
CA ARG A 159 18.06 -8.39 6.22
C ARG A 159 17.29 -9.24 7.24
N MET A 160 17.71 -9.26 8.50
CA MET A 160 17.01 -10.01 9.57
C MET A 160 15.60 -9.50 9.83
N SER A 161 15.38 -8.19 9.65
CA SER A 161 14.09 -7.56 9.91
C SER A 161 13.18 -7.51 8.68
N LEU A 162 13.70 -7.83 7.48
CA LEU A 162 13.02 -7.67 6.20
C LEU A 162 11.67 -8.38 6.18
N LEU A 163 11.64 -9.68 6.48
CA LEU A 163 10.39 -10.44 6.51
C LEU A 163 9.51 -10.12 7.74
N ALA A 164 10.05 -9.47 8.77
CA ALA A 164 9.23 -8.91 9.84
C ALA A 164 8.43 -7.68 9.37
N GLY A 165 8.88 -7.01 8.30
CA GLY A 165 8.22 -5.85 7.69
C GLY A 165 8.30 -4.59 8.54
N ARG A 166 9.27 -4.51 9.46
CA ARG A 166 9.42 -3.39 10.39
C ARG A 166 10.90 -3.07 10.61
N SER A 167 11.21 -1.79 10.84
CA SER A 167 12.55 -1.35 11.16
C SER A 167 13.10 -2.08 12.39
N PRO A 168 14.40 -2.49 12.37
CA PRO A 168 15.09 -2.98 13.56
C PRO A 168 15.32 -1.87 14.58
N VAL A 169 15.25 -0.60 14.18
CA VAL A 169 15.44 0.56 15.08
C VAL A 169 14.13 0.89 15.78
N ALA A 170 14.15 0.86 17.10
CA ALA A 170 12.98 1.19 17.90
C ALA A 170 12.51 2.63 17.64
N GLY A 171 11.21 2.81 17.38
CA GLY A 171 10.58 4.13 17.17
C GLY A 171 10.50 4.59 15.71
N GLU A 172 11.06 3.87 14.75
CA GLU A 172 10.89 4.15 13.32
C GLU A 172 9.60 3.57 12.73
N ASP A 173 8.97 2.62 13.42
CA ASP A 173 7.67 2.10 13.00
C ASP A 173 6.58 3.15 13.20
N GLN A 174 6.19 3.79 12.12
CA GLN A 174 5.12 4.79 12.12
C GLN A 174 3.72 4.21 12.30
N GLY A 175 3.58 2.88 12.25
CA GLY A 175 2.28 2.21 12.25
C GLY A 175 1.50 2.42 10.95
N GLU A 176 0.19 2.16 11.01
CA GLU A 176 -0.74 2.40 9.91
C GLU A 176 -0.75 3.87 9.48
N ILE A 177 -0.74 4.13 8.16
CA ILE A 177 -0.75 5.50 7.64
C ILE A 177 -2.13 6.11 7.79
N VAL A 178 -2.20 7.17 8.58
CA VAL A 178 -3.38 7.99 8.77
C VAL A 178 -3.43 9.13 7.76
N CYS A 179 -2.31 9.83 7.54
CA CYS A 179 -2.23 10.88 6.54
C CYS A 179 -1.41 10.46 5.33
N SER A 180 -2.10 10.09 4.23
CA SER A 180 -1.45 9.67 2.99
C SER A 180 -0.69 10.79 2.28
N CYS A 181 -1.15 12.05 2.38
CA CYS A 181 -0.48 13.19 1.74
C CYS A 181 0.94 13.42 2.26
N PHE A 182 1.12 13.29 3.58
CA PHE A 182 2.39 13.57 4.26
C PHE A 182 2.99 12.32 4.90
N GLN A 183 2.45 11.14 4.56
CA GLN A 183 2.94 9.84 5.02
C GLN A 183 3.13 9.78 6.55
N VAL A 184 2.12 10.27 7.30
CA VAL A 184 2.14 10.29 8.75
C VAL A 184 1.37 9.10 9.31
N GLY A 185 2.09 8.25 10.03
CA GLY A 185 1.54 7.05 10.62
C GLY A 185 0.96 7.27 12.02
N ARG A 186 0.12 6.32 12.43
CA ARG A 186 -0.62 6.34 13.69
C ARG A 186 0.31 6.43 14.92
N ASN A 187 1.40 5.66 14.92
CA ASN A 187 2.33 5.64 16.06
C ASN A 187 3.03 6.99 16.25
N ARG A 188 3.36 7.67 15.15
CA ARG A 188 3.96 9.01 15.18
C ARG A 188 2.97 10.05 15.71
N LEU A 189 1.70 9.95 15.31
CA LEU A 189 0.62 10.81 15.81
C LEU A 189 0.40 10.59 17.30
N LEU A 190 0.22 9.33 17.75
CA LEU A 190 0.03 8.99 19.16
C LEU A 190 1.21 9.45 20.02
N LYS A 191 2.44 9.27 19.53
CA LYS A 191 3.63 9.75 20.23
C LYS A 191 3.59 11.27 20.44
N ALA A 192 3.26 12.05 19.41
CA ALA A 192 3.15 13.50 19.51
C ALA A 192 2.02 13.94 20.46
N ILE A 193 0.89 13.24 20.46
CA ILE A 193 -0.23 13.49 21.35
C ILE A 193 0.14 13.17 22.81
N THR A 194 0.65 11.98 23.08
CA THR A 194 0.99 11.52 24.44
C THR A 194 2.13 12.30 25.07
N GLN A 195 3.04 12.85 24.25
CA GLN A 195 4.12 13.74 24.71
C GLN A 195 3.64 15.18 24.92
N GLY A 196 2.36 15.49 24.68
CA GLY A 196 1.81 16.83 24.82
C GLY A 196 2.24 17.81 23.73
N GLU A 197 2.86 17.31 22.67
CA GLU A 197 3.44 18.14 21.61
C GLU A 197 2.44 18.56 20.53
N ALA A 198 1.31 17.83 20.40
CA ALA A 198 0.30 18.08 19.39
C ALA A 198 -1.11 17.71 19.90
N LEU A 199 -1.67 18.56 20.77
CA LEU A 199 -2.97 18.32 21.44
C LEU A 199 -4.18 18.87 20.67
N THR A 200 -3.97 19.52 19.53
CA THR A 200 -5.04 20.05 18.66
C THR A 200 -4.77 19.69 17.20
N LEU A 201 -5.79 19.78 16.36
CA LEU A 201 -5.65 19.58 14.91
C LEU A 201 -4.63 20.55 14.31
N GLU A 202 -4.66 21.80 14.75
CA GLU A 202 -3.74 22.84 14.28
C GLU A 202 -2.29 22.50 14.68
N ALA A 203 -2.06 22.03 15.92
CA ALA A 203 -0.75 21.62 16.40
C ALA A 203 -0.23 20.38 15.64
N ILE A 204 -1.11 19.39 15.34
CA ILE A 204 -0.78 18.26 14.47
C ILE A 204 -0.39 18.76 13.08
N GLY A 205 -1.18 19.69 12.51
CA GLY A 205 -0.91 20.28 11.21
C GLY A 205 0.43 21.01 11.15
N GLN A 206 0.74 21.81 12.16
CA GLN A 206 2.01 22.55 12.25
C GLN A 206 3.23 21.63 12.41
N LYS A 207 3.10 20.59 13.25
CA LYS A 207 4.22 19.72 13.58
C LYS A 207 4.44 18.58 12.58
N LEU A 208 3.36 17.97 12.11
CA LEU A 208 3.38 16.75 11.30
C LEU A 208 2.80 16.94 9.90
N GLN A 209 2.27 18.10 9.60
CA GLN A 209 1.56 18.44 8.35
C GLN A 209 0.30 17.58 8.09
N ALA A 210 -0.05 16.67 9.00
CA ALA A 210 -1.25 15.85 8.85
C ALA A 210 -2.52 16.70 8.97
N GLY A 211 -3.46 16.50 8.06
CA GLY A 211 -4.70 17.28 7.98
C GLY A 211 -4.63 18.56 7.16
N THR A 212 -3.43 19.00 6.73
CA THR A 212 -3.25 20.26 5.99
C THR A 212 -3.32 20.11 4.47
N GLY A 213 -3.32 18.90 3.94
CA GLY A 213 -3.44 18.60 2.52
C GLY A 213 -4.90 18.38 2.10
N CYS A 214 -5.24 17.17 1.66
CA CYS A 214 -6.58 16.84 1.17
C CYS A 214 -7.68 16.80 2.24
N GLY A 215 -7.31 16.79 3.53
CA GLY A 215 -8.24 16.76 4.66
C GLY A 215 -8.89 15.40 4.96
N SER A 216 -8.67 14.36 4.16
CA SER A 216 -9.30 13.04 4.33
C SER A 216 -9.00 12.36 5.67
N CYS A 217 -7.83 12.65 6.26
CA CYS A 217 -7.44 12.10 7.56
C CYS A 217 -8.02 12.86 8.77
N VAL A 218 -8.63 14.04 8.59
CA VAL A 218 -9.14 14.88 9.68
C VAL A 218 -10.12 14.14 10.62
N PRO A 219 -11.08 13.34 10.13
CA PRO A 219 -11.96 12.59 11.03
C PRO A 219 -11.20 11.63 11.94
N GLU A 220 -10.16 10.95 11.42
CA GLU A 220 -9.34 10.02 12.20
C GLU A 220 -8.44 10.76 13.20
N LEU A 221 -7.85 11.89 12.79
CA LEU A 221 -7.07 12.75 13.69
C LEU A 221 -7.90 13.22 14.89
N LYS A 222 -9.17 13.60 14.67
CA LYS A 222 -10.10 13.96 15.75
C LYS A 222 -10.37 12.80 16.71
N ARG A 223 -10.50 11.57 16.18
CA ARG A 223 -10.67 10.36 17.03
C ARG A 223 -9.43 10.09 17.86
N LEU A 224 -8.24 10.21 17.28
CA LEU A 224 -6.98 10.01 18.01
C LEU A 224 -6.81 11.04 19.14
N LEU A 225 -7.15 12.31 18.89
CA LEU A 225 -7.12 13.37 19.90
C LEU A 225 -8.15 13.18 21.03
N ALA A 226 -9.30 12.58 20.73
CA ALA A 226 -10.35 12.31 21.73
C ALA A 226 -10.02 11.09 22.62
N ASN A 227 -9.13 10.19 22.18
CA ASN A 227 -8.80 8.93 22.87
C ASN A 227 -7.37 8.92 23.45
N GLY A 228 -6.60 9.95 23.27
CA GLY A 228 -5.25 10.13 23.80
C GLY A 228 -5.23 11.18 24.88
#